data_d64ac11216fa65274923e38f4a6205bd
#
_entry.id   d64ac11216fa65274923e38f4a6205bd
#
_cell.length_a   1.000
_cell.length_b   1.000
_cell.length_c   1.000
_cell.angle_alpha   90.00
_cell.angle_beta   90.00
_cell.angle_gamma   90.00
#
_symmetry.space_group_name_H-M   'P 1'
#
loop_
_entity.id
_entity.type
_entity.pdbx_description
1 polymer ?
#
loop_
_entity_poly.entity_id
_entity_poly.type
_entity_poly.pdbx_seq_one_letter_code
_entity_poly.pdbx_strand_id
1 'polypeptide(L)'
;MNTFMANPDKIERKWYVVDAEGCTLGRLASEVAKVLRGKNKPEYTPHVDTGDYVIVINADKVAVTGKKLDQKIYYSHSDYVGGMKEATLREMMAKKPEKVVELAVKGMLPKGPLGRQMFTKTSRIRWCRARSCSSETRSINILIGR
;
A
#
# COMPACT_ATOMS: atom_id res chain seq x y z
N MET A 1 -28.30 12.85 -20.51
CA MET A 1 -27.02 12.14 -20.23
C MET A 1 -27.15 11.43 -18.90
N ASN A 2 -27.02 10.10 -18.91
CA ASN A 2 -27.06 9.33 -17.66
C ASN A 2 -25.63 9.25 -17.13
N THR A 3 -25.37 9.84 -15.97
CA THR A 3 -24.09 9.70 -15.26
C THR A 3 -24.06 8.36 -14.53
N PHE A 4 -22.98 7.59 -14.72
CA PHE A 4 -22.78 6.34 -13.99
C PHE A 4 -22.37 6.64 -12.55
N MET A 5 -23.00 5.96 -11.60
CA MET A 5 -22.64 6.00 -10.18
C MET A 5 -22.43 4.56 -9.70
N ALA A 6 -21.26 4.28 -9.12
CA ALA A 6 -20.92 2.94 -8.66
C ALA A 6 -21.80 2.52 -7.46
N ASN A 7 -22.31 1.29 -7.50
CA ASN A 7 -23.01 0.68 -6.36
C ASN A 7 -22.02 -0.27 -5.64
N PRO A 8 -21.82 -0.14 -4.30
CA PRO A 8 -20.90 -0.97 -3.54
C PRO A 8 -21.12 -2.48 -3.69
N ASP A 9 -22.40 -2.90 -3.87
CA ASP A 9 -22.78 -4.32 -3.94
C ASP A 9 -22.50 -4.97 -5.30
N LYS A 10 -22.34 -4.15 -6.35
CA LYS A 10 -22.13 -4.63 -7.73
C LYS A 10 -20.69 -4.58 -8.18
N ILE A 11 -19.78 -4.07 -7.34
CA ILE A 11 -18.38 -3.89 -7.69
C ILE A 11 -17.64 -5.22 -7.61
N GLU A 12 -17.11 -5.67 -8.74
CA GLU A 12 -16.18 -6.79 -8.79
C GLU A 12 -14.80 -6.37 -8.27
N ARG A 13 -14.28 -7.06 -7.25
CA ARG A 13 -12.96 -6.82 -6.68
C ARG A 13 -12.01 -7.94 -7.05
N LYS A 14 -10.85 -7.56 -7.58
CA LYS A 14 -9.79 -8.48 -8.03
C LYS A 14 -8.62 -8.45 -7.06
N TRP A 15 -7.85 -9.52 -7.06
CA TRP A 15 -6.62 -9.63 -6.30
C TRP A 15 -5.42 -9.35 -7.22
N TYR A 16 -4.51 -8.52 -6.75
CA TYR A 16 -3.28 -8.19 -7.44
C TYR A 16 -2.07 -8.48 -6.56
N VAL A 17 -1.05 -9.10 -7.14
CA VAL A 17 0.24 -9.32 -6.50
C VAL A 17 1.24 -8.38 -7.13
N VAL A 18 1.96 -7.63 -6.31
CA VAL A 18 2.97 -6.66 -6.71
C VAL A 18 4.30 -7.04 -6.09
N ASP A 19 5.33 -7.19 -6.90
CA ASP A 19 6.69 -7.39 -6.43
C ASP A 19 7.36 -6.05 -6.13
N ALA A 20 7.88 -5.90 -4.92
CA ALA A 20 8.54 -4.70 -4.45
C ALA A 20 10.06 -4.70 -4.69
N GLU A 21 10.63 -5.82 -5.17
CA GLU A 21 12.07 -5.95 -5.37
C GLU A 21 12.62 -4.90 -6.34
N GLY A 22 13.59 -4.11 -5.89
CA GLY A 22 14.23 -3.05 -6.67
C GLY A 22 13.37 -1.82 -6.97
N CYS A 23 12.09 -1.84 -6.57
CA CYS A 23 11.18 -0.71 -6.76
C CYS A 23 11.43 0.39 -5.73
N THR A 24 11.38 1.66 -6.15
CA THR A 24 11.47 2.77 -5.20
C THR A 24 10.21 2.85 -4.35
N LEU A 25 10.37 2.96 -3.03
CA LEU A 25 9.27 2.96 -2.04
C LEU A 25 8.13 3.91 -2.41
N GLY A 26 8.44 5.16 -2.81
CA GLY A 26 7.42 6.16 -3.11
C GLY A 26 6.62 5.84 -4.37
N ARG A 27 7.28 5.41 -5.44
CA ARG A 27 6.61 5.03 -6.70
C ARG A 27 5.76 3.78 -6.52
N LEU A 28 6.28 2.76 -5.83
CA LEU A 28 5.53 1.56 -5.46
C LEU A 28 4.24 1.95 -4.70
N ALA A 29 4.38 2.75 -3.64
CA ALA A 29 3.26 3.15 -2.81
C ALA A 29 2.20 3.95 -3.59
N SER A 30 2.60 4.79 -4.55
CA SER A 30 1.66 5.57 -5.37
C SER A 30 0.82 4.68 -6.29
N GLU A 31 1.44 3.69 -6.94
CA GLU A 31 0.70 2.75 -7.79
C GLU A 31 -0.21 1.83 -6.99
N VAL A 32 0.27 1.31 -5.85
CA VAL A 32 -0.56 0.53 -4.93
C VAL A 32 -1.77 1.35 -4.46
N ALA A 33 -1.57 2.60 -4.03
CA ALA A 33 -2.65 3.48 -3.61
C ALA A 33 -3.67 3.79 -4.73
N LYS A 34 -3.21 3.88 -5.97
CA LYS A 34 -4.06 4.07 -7.16
C LYS A 34 -5.00 2.87 -7.39
N VAL A 35 -4.47 1.65 -7.28
CA VAL A 35 -5.24 0.41 -7.39
C VAL A 35 -6.23 0.26 -6.25
N LEU A 36 -5.81 0.50 -5.00
CA LEU A 36 -6.66 0.44 -3.82
C LEU A 36 -7.82 1.43 -3.84
N ARG A 37 -7.58 2.61 -4.41
CA ARG A 37 -8.61 3.63 -4.60
C ARG A 37 -9.54 3.32 -5.77
N GLY A 38 -9.14 2.41 -6.68
CA GLY A 38 -9.90 2.04 -7.86
C GLY A 38 -9.80 3.02 -9.01
N LYS A 39 -8.79 3.91 -9.02
CA LYS A 39 -8.59 4.89 -10.12
C LYS A 39 -8.30 4.25 -11.49
N ASN A 40 -7.99 2.95 -11.51
CA ASN A 40 -7.74 2.20 -12.74
C ASN A 40 -9.04 1.75 -13.42
N LYS A 41 -10.17 1.82 -12.71
CA LYS A 41 -11.46 1.36 -13.22
C LYS A 41 -12.25 2.52 -13.84
N PRO A 42 -12.96 2.29 -14.95
CA PRO A 42 -13.87 3.30 -15.51
C PRO A 42 -15.02 3.65 -14.57
N GLU A 43 -15.38 2.71 -13.68
CA GLU A 43 -16.44 2.84 -12.67
C GLU A 43 -16.04 3.66 -11.45
N TYR A 44 -14.87 4.28 -11.45
CA TYR A 44 -14.34 5.03 -10.33
C TYR A 44 -15.30 6.13 -9.88
N THR A 45 -15.73 6.05 -8.60
CA THR A 45 -16.57 7.05 -7.94
C THR A 45 -15.89 7.48 -6.64
N PRO A 46 -15.65 8.80 -6.39
CA PRO A 46 -14.84 9.27 -5.28
C PRO A 46 -15.34 8.91 -3.88
N HIS A 47 -16.66 8.79 -3.69
CA HIS A 47 -17.29 8.51 -2.41
C HIS A 47 -17.58 7.02 -2.16
N VAL A 48 -17.35 6.17 -3.16
CA VAL A 48 -17.53 4.71 -3.08
C VAL A 48 -16.18 4.02 -3.17
N ASP A 49 -16.02 2.94 -2.40
CA ASP A 49 -14.84 2.11 -2.46
C ASP A 49 -14.90 1.13 -3.64
N THR A 50 -14.35 1.54 -4.77
CA THR A 50 -14.26 0.76 -6.02
C THR A 50 -12.95 -0.01 -6.17
N GLY A 51 -12.03 0.12 -5.20
CA GLY A 51 -10.69 -0.42 -5.27
C GLY A 51 -10.61 -1.94 -5.12
N ASP A 52 -9.48 -2.47 -5.58
CA ASP A 52 -9.13 -3.88 -5.56
C ASP A 52 -8.24 -4.23 -4.37
N TYR A 53 -7.99 -5.54 -4.16
CA TYR A 53 -7.07 -6.04 -3.15
C TYR A 53 -5.65 -6.11 -3.70
N VAL A 54 -4.66 -5.70 -2.90
CA VAL A 54 -3.26 -5.72 -3.30
C VAL A 54 -2.42 -6.46 -2.26
N ILE A 55 -1.62 -7.42 -2.74
CA ILE A 55 -0.62 -8.13 -1.97
C ILE A 55 0.75 -7.67 -2.44
N VAL A 56 1.57 -7.16 -1.54
CA VAL A 56 2.95 -6.77 -1.85
C VAL A 56 3.89 -7.84 -1.33
N ILE A 57 4.77 -8.35 -2.18
CA ILE A 57 5.81 -9.32 -1.84
C ILE A 57 7.18 -8.66 -1.85
N ASN A 58 8.17 -9.28 -1.18
CA ASN A 58 9.57 -8.80 -1.13
C ASN A 58 9.72 -7.37 -0.57
N ALA A 59 8.94 -7.01 0.44
CA ALA A 59 8.98 -5.67 1.05
C ALA A 59 10.34 -5.30 1.68
N ASP A 60 11.17 -6.29 2.01
CA ASP A 60 12.53 -6.15 2.52
C ASP A 60 13.52 -5.63 1.47
N LYS A 61 13.24 -5.87 0.18
CA LYS A 61 14.11 -5.50 -0.94
C LYS A 61 13.73 -4.19 -1.63
N VAL A 62 12.89 -3.39 -1.00
CA VAL A 62 12.46 -2.08 -1.53
C VAL A 62 13.64 -1.12 -1.58
N ALA A 63 13.83 -0.46 -2.72
CA ALA A 63 14.87 0.53 -2.90
C ALA A 63 14.49 1.89 -2.29
N VAL A 64 15.45 2.51 -1.63
CA VAL A 64 15.31 3.86 -1.08
C VAL A 64 16.45 4.74 -1.60
N THR A 65 16.12 5.93 -2.10
CA THR A 65 17.10 6.83 -2.73
C THR A 65 17.68 7.84 -1.74
N GLY A 66 18.95 8.21 -1.93
CA GLY A 66 19.62 9.24 -1.14
C GLY A 66 19.86 8.82 0.31
N LYS A 67 20.02 9.80 1.19
CA LYS A 67 20.31 9.60 2.62
C LYS A 67 19.06 9.29 3.48
N LYS A 68 17.94 8.89 2.86
CA LYS A 68 16.66 8.66 3.57
C LYS A 68 16.72 7.51 4.58
N LEU A 69 17.61 6.54 4.39
CA LEU A 69 17.78 5.42 5.32
C LEU A 69 18.11 5.91 6.74
N ASP A 70 18.92 6.95 6.85
CA ASP A 70 19.36 7.49 8.13
C ASP A 70 18.56 8.73 8.57
N GLN A 71 18.16 9.57 7.60
CA GLN A 71 17.50 10.84 7.90
C GLN A 71 15.99 10.74 8.08
N LYS A 72 15.33 9.71 7.50
CA LYS A 72 13.89 9.56 7.65
C LYS A 72 13.56 8.93 8.98
N ILE A 73 12.87 9.69 9.84
CA ILE A 73 12.44 9.26 11.17
C ILE A 73 10.94 9.00 11.16
N TYR A 74 10.53 7.91 11.79
CA TYR A 74 9.14 7.57 12.07
C TYR A 74 8.86 7.85 13.55
N TYR A 75 7.87 8.68 13.81
CA TYR A 75 7.45 9.04 15.15
C TYR A 75 6.24 8.21 15.58
N SER A 76 6.23 7.76 16.81
CA SER A 76 5.07 7.16 17.47
C SER A 76 4.94 7.70 18.87
N HIS A 77 3.71 7.88 19.37
CA HIS A 77 3.42 8.43 20.70
C HIS A 77 2.61 7.42 21.50
N SER A 78 2.91 7.29 22.78
CA SER A 78 2.22 6.37 23.70
C SER A 78 1.10 7.02 24.50
N ASP A 79 0.71 8.27 24.18
CA ASP A 79 -0.28 9.12 24.85
C ASP A 79 0.08 9.54 26.31
N TYR A 80 1.31 9.25 26.75
CA TYR A 80 1.85 9.74 28.02
C TYR A 80 2.84 10.89 27.81
N VAL A 81 2.99 11.76 28.80
CA VAL A 81 3.99 12.83 28.79
C VAL A 81 5.38 12.22 28.59
N GLY A 82 6.17 12.75 27.63
CA GLY A 82 7.47 12.19 27.27
C GLY A 82 7.43 10.88 26.48
N GLY A 83 6.25 10.38 26.09
CA GLY A 83 6.06 9.10 25.40
C GLY A 83 6.35 9.10 23.90
N MET A 84 7.06 10.10 23.36
CA MET A 84 7.49 10.13 21.96
C MET A 84 8.59 9.07 21.73
N LYS A 85 8.37 8.21 20.73
CA LYS A 85 9.35 7.21 20.28
C LYS A 85 9.73 7.51 18.85
N GLU A 86 11.01 7.44 18.56
CA GLU A 86 11.61 7.66 17.26
C GLU A 86 12.23 6.36 16.75
N ALA A 87 12.09 6.12 15.46
CA ALA A 87 12.75 5.02 14.78
C ALA A 87 13.22 5.48 13.40
N THR A 88 14.46 5.22 13.06
CA THR A 88 14.99 5.50 11.72
C THR A 88 14.41 4.53 10.70
N LEU A 89 14.43 4.93 9.42
CA LEU A 89 13.97 4.03 8.36
C LEU A 89 14.81 2.73 8.33
N ARG A 90 16.11 2.82 8.60
CA ARG A 90 17.02 1.67 8.69
C ARG A 90 16.56 0.66 9.75
N GLU A 91 16.22 1.13 10.94
CA GLU A 91 15.72 0.28 12.03
C GLU A 91 14.35 -0.33 11.70
N MET A 92 13.48 0.45 11.07
CA MET A 92 12.15 -0.03 10.65
C MET A 92 12.26 -1.12 9.58
N MET A 93 13.15 -0.95 8.59
CA MET A 93 13.41 -1.96 7.56
C MET A 93 13.98 -3.25 8.14
N ALA A 94 14.89 -3.15 9.14
CA ALA A 94 15.46 -4.32 9.80
C ALA A 94 14.45 -5.08 10.67
N LYS A 95 13.55 -4.36 11.37
CA LYS A 95 12.59 -4.95 12.32
C LYS A 95 11.28 -5.40 11.65
N LYS A 96 10.68 -4.53 10.83
CA LYS A 96 9.35 -4.71 10.22
C LYS A 96 9.27 -3.99 8.87
N PRO A 97 9.84 -4.56 7.79
CA PRO A 97 9.83 -3.93 6.46
C PRO A 97 8.42 -3.73 5.91
N GLU A 98 7.49 -4.63 6.23
CA GLU A 98 6.09 -4.54 5.84
C GLU A 98 5.46 -3.21 6.30
N LYS A 99 5.76 -2.80 7.53
CA LYS A 99 5.21 -1.58 8.12
C LYS A 99 5.69 -0.31 7.42
N VAL A 100 6.87 -0.35 6.81
CA VAL A 100 7.39 0.78 6.01
C VAL A 100 6.52 0.99 4.78
N VAL A 101 6.18 -0.09 4.07
CA VAL A 101 5.31 -0.05 2.89
C VAL A 101 3.89 0.34 3.29
N GLU A 102 3.35 -0.24 4.37
CA GLU A 102 2.02 0.12 4.90
C GLU A 102 1.89 1.60 5.22
N LEU A 103 2.86 2.17 5.93
CA LEU A 103 2.86 3.58 6.29
C LEU A 103 2.99 4.49 5.06
N ALA A 104 3.77 4.08 4.07
CA ALA A 104 3.89 4.81 2.81
C ALA A 104 2.56 4.83 2.05
N VAL A 105 1.89 3.69 1.91
CA VAL A 105 0.58 3.58 1.26
C VAL A 105 -0.50 4.32 2.05
N LYS A 106 -0.54 4.17 3.38
CA LYS A 106 -1.49 4.87 4.26
C LYS A 106 -1.40 6.39 4.11
N GLY A 107 -0.19 6.92 3.96
CA GLY A 107 0.03 8.35 3.73
C GLY A 107 -0.52 8.86 2.39
N MET A 108 -0.71 7.99 1.40
CA MET A 108 -1.20 8.32 0.05
C MET A 108 -2.72 8.08 -0.13
N LEU A 109 -3.35 7.41 0.83
CA LEU A 109 -4.79 7.20 0.84
C LEU A 109 -5.53 8.39 1.48
N PRO A 110 -6.82 8.60 1.18
CA PRO A 110 -7.63 9.63 1.81
C PRO A 110 -7.65 9.49 3.34
N LYS A 111 -7.66 10.63 4.04
CA LYS A 111 -7.77 10.67 5.49
C LYS A 111 -9.26 10.68 5.87
N GLY A 112 -9.81 9.54 6.24
CA GLY A 112 -11.22 9.45 6.61
C GLY A 112 -11.71 8.00 6.75
N PRO A 113 -13.00 7.78 7.03
CA PRO A 113 -13.57 6.43 7.14
C PRO A 113 -13.35 5.59 5.87
N LEU A 114 -13.58 6.17 4.70
CA LEU A 114 -13.39 5.51 3.42
C LEU A 114 -11.92 5.11 3.18
N GLY A 115 -10.96 5.98 3.51
CA GLY A 115 -9.54 5.66 3.39
C GLY A 115 -9.11 4.55 4.35
N ARG A 116 -9.69 4.47 5.54
CA ARG A 116 -9.46 3.35 6.48
C ARG A 116 -9.99 2.03 5.92
N GLN A 117 -11.16 2.02 5.29
CA GLN A 117 -11.69 0.85 4.60
C GLN A 117 -10.79 0.40 3.43
N MET A 118 -10.34 1.35 2.61
CA MET A 118 -9.38 1.05 1.53
C MET A 118 -8.08 0.47 2.07
N PHE A 119 -7.58 0.98 3.19
CA PHE A 119 -6.35 0.52 3.82
C PHE A 119 -6.45 -0.92 4.35
N THR A 120 -7.60 -1.37 4.83
CA THR A 120 -7.77 -2.76 5.28
C THR A 120 -7.55 -3.79 4.16
N LYS A 121 -7.66 -3.38 2.90
CA LYS A 121 -7.37 -4.22 1.73
C LYS A 121 -5.87 -4.43 1.50
N THR A 122 -5.01 -3.57 2.09
CA THR A 122 -3.54 -3.73 2.09
C THR A 122 -3.03 -4.46 3.31
N SER A 123 -3.80 -4.56 4.39
CA SER A 123 -3.37 -5.23 5.62
C SER A 123 -3.14 -6.74 5.47
N ARG A 124 -3.44 -7.30 4.31
CA ARG A 124 -2.99 -8.63 3.88
C ARG A 124 -1.65 -8.59 3.14
N ILE A 125 -0.82 -7.56 3.35
CA ILE A 125 0.60 -7.57 3.03
C ILE A 125 1.21 -8.64 3.93
N ARG A 126 1.08 -9.90 3.52
CA ARG A 126 1.75 -11.01 4.14
C ARG A 126 3.09 -11.17 3.44
N TRP A 127 4.11 -11.24 4.22
CA TRP A 127 5.42 -11.71 3.80
C TRP A 127 5.27 -13.14 3.28
N CYS A 128 4.89 -13.30 2.03
CA CYS A 128 4.92 -14.57 1.36
C CYS A 128 6.30 -14.75 0.75
N ARG A 129 7.13 -15.54 1.42
CA ARG A 129 8.12 -16.31 0.70
C ARG A 129 7.38 -17.01 -0.45
N ALA A 130 7.83 -16.84 -1.68
CA ALA A 130 7.17 -17.14 -2.95
C ALA A 130 6.55 -18.57 -3.17
N ARG A 131 6.29 -19.35 -2.12
CA ARG A 131 5.86 -20.76 -2.23
C ARG A 131 4.38 -21.04 -1.93
N SER A 132 3.57 -20.07 -1.59
CA SER A 132 2.17 -20.32 -1.21
C SER A 132 1.14 -19.33 -1.71
N CYS A 133 1.36 -18.67 -2.84
CA CYS A 133 0.30 -17.93 -3.51
C CYS A 133 -0.51 -18.90 -4.38
N SER A 134 -1.75 -19.15 -3.97
CA SER A 134 -2.72 -19.92 -4.74
C SER A 134 -3.01 -19.31 -6.11
N SER A 135 -3.34 -20.17 -7.06
CA SER A 135 -3.46 -19.95 -8.51
C SER A 135 -4.47 -18.93 -9.03
N GLU A 136 -5.13 -18.16 -8.17
CA GLU A 136 -6.16 -17.18 -8.59
C GLU A 136 -5.68 -15.72 -8.63
N THR A 137 -4.41 -15.46 -8.30
CA THR A 137 -3.89 -14.10 -8.27
C THR A 137 -3.27 -13.71 -9.60
N ARG A 138 -3.84 -12.70 -10.26
CA ARG A 138 -3.23 -12.11 -11.46
C ARG A 138 -2.04 -11.26 -11.04
N SER A 139 -0.85 -11.64 -11.47
CA SER A 139 0.35 -10.81 -11.35
C SER A 139 0.21 -9.60 -12.27
N ILE A 140 0.12 -8.41 -11.71
CA ILE A 140 0.37 -7.19 -12.47
C ILE A 140 1.86 -6.91 -12.35
N ASN A 141 2.60 -7.08 -13.45
CA ASN A 141 3.85 -6.38 -13.64
C ASN A 141 3.50 -4.89 -13.82
N ILE A 142 3.43 -4.16 -12.71
CA ILE A 142 3.36 -2.71 -12.78
C ILE A 142 4.70 -2.29 -13.37
N LEU A 143 4.71 -1.85 -14.63
CA LEU A 143 5.83 -1.19 -15.27
C LEU A 143 6.10 0.12 -14.50
N ILE A 144 6.75 -0.01 -13.36
CA ILE A 144 7.31 1.14 -12.65
C ILE A 144 8.55 1.48 -13.46
N GLY A 145 8.47 2.52 -14.29
CA GLY A 145 9.57 3.00 -15.10
C GLY A 145 10.84 3.10 -14.26
N ARG A 146 11.90 2.46 -14.75
CA ARG A 146 13.27 2.54 -14.22
C ARG A 146 13.76 3.97 -14.28
#